data_1dc5d4f1f3207d261ded64e17e6b6a0c
#
_entry.id   1dc5d4f1f3207d261ded64e17e6b6a0c
#
_cell.length_a   1.000
_cell.length_b   1.000
_cell.length_c   1.000
_cell.angle_alpha   90.00
_cell.angle_beta   90.00
_cell.angle_gamma   90.00
#
_symmetry.space_group_name_H-M   'P 1'
#
loop_
_entity.id
_entity.type
_entity.pdbx_description
1 polymer ?
#
loop_
_entity_poly.entity_id
_entity_poly.type
_entity_poly.pdbx_seq_one_letter_code
_entity_poly.pdbx_strand_id
1 'polypeptide(L)'
;MFAFVYGDPDITANKQLKRDYEDRGMLVITQDKRDTLFRMKDNLIEEAKKFLNVDQGVYPGVFTKPYENALYWWEQDVLLKLRSDVIRHPVVQPYSDESIVVIDYKTTSDCSVSGFTRSIRRYQYDLQAAFYRRGYERAGFKVEDFLFVAQETKHPFATKIFKMNDEDMDRGWEQLEKTLGDYKAVRDGERPTIYNTPSIVEVMLGYEFE
;
A
#
# COMPACT_ATOMS: atom_id res chain seq x y z
N MET A 1 6.22 -19.65 3.26
CA MET A 1 5.50 -20.84 2.74
C MET A 1 4.15 -20.92 3.43
N PHE A 2 3.07 -21.27 2.74
CA PHE A 2 1.74 -21.40 3.34
C PHE A 2 1.41 -22.87 3.56
N ALA A 3 0.85 -23.19 4.72
CA ALA A 3 0.26 -24.48 5.01
C ALA A 3 -1.27 -24.31 5.15
N PHE A 4 -2.01 -25.31 4.69
CA PHE A 4 -3.46 -25.32 4.77
C PHE A 4 -3.89 -26.35 5.79
N VAL A 5 -4.68 -25.93 6.79
CA VAL A 5 -5.33 -26.86 7.71
C VAL A 5 -6.75 -27.09 7.20
N TYR A 6 -7.05 -28.34 6.84
CA TYR A 6 -8.39 -28.77 6.43
C TYR A 6 -9.20 -29.13 7.68
N GLY A 7 -10.35 -28.47 7.85
CA GLY A 7 -11.28 -28.77 8.93
C GLY A 7 -11.47 -27.61 9.92
N ASP A 8 -12.24 -27.88 10.97
CA ASP A 8 -12.52 -26.92 12.03
C ASP A 8 -11.24 -26.60 12.81
N PRO A 9 -10.79 -25.34 12.87
CA PRO A 9 -9.57 -24.96 13.59
C PRO A 9 -9.66 -25.15 15.11
N ASP A 10 -10.86 -25.35 15.65
CA ASP A 10 -11.08 -25.54 17.08
C ASP A 10 -11.00 -26.99 17.54
N ILE A 11 -10.92 -27.96 16.63
CA ILE A 11 -10.66 -29.37 16.97
C ILE A 11 -9.21 -29.51 17.43
N THR A 12 -9.01 -30.28 18.53
CA THR A 12 -7.70 -30.41 19.18
C THR A 12 -6.59 -30.88 18.23
N ALA A 13 -6.88 -31.85 17.33
CA ALA A 13 -5.92 -32.32 16.33
C ALA A 13 -5.48 -31.18 15.36
N ASN A 14 -6.40 -30.34 14.94
CA ASN A 14 -6.11 -29.22 14.06
C ASN A 14 -5.33 -28.12 14.79
N LYS A 15 -5.56 -27.92 16.10
CA LYS A 15 -4.79 -26.96 16.92
C LYS A 15 -3.32 -27.40 17.02
N GLN A 16 -3.06 -28.68 17.22
CA GLN A 16 -1.69 -29.19 17.26
C GLN A 16 -1.02 -29.03 15.89
N LEU A 17 -1.69 -29.45 14.82
CA LEU A 17 -1.17 -29.32 13.45
C LEU A 17 -0.89 -27.86 13.09
N LYS A 18 -1.76 -26.93 13.49
CA LYS A 18 -1.55 -25.50 13.31
C LYS A 18 -0.26 -25.04 13.99
N ARG A 19 -0.06 -25.38 15.26
CA ARG A 19 1.17 -25.04 16.00
C ARG A 19 2.42 -25.60 15.32
N ASP A 20 2.39 -26.87 14.90
CA ASP A 20 3.53 -27.53 14.25
C ASP A 20 3.96 -26.81 12.96
N TYR A 21 3.00 -26.23 12.21
CA TYR A 21 3.29 -25.45 11.03
C TYR A 21 3.76 -24.01 11.36
N GLU A 22 3.15 -23.37 12.36
CA GLU A 22 3.55 -22.04 12.83
C GLU A 22 4.99 -22.06 13.39
N ASP A 23 5.36 -23.11 14.12
CA ASP A 23 6.72 -23.33 14.64
C ASP A 23 7.76 -23.48 13.52
N ARG A 24 7.32 -23.93 12.33
CA ARG A 24 8.16 -23.97 11.10
C ARG A 24 8.17 -22.65 10.33
N GLY A 25 7.60 -21.59 10.89
CA GLY A 25 7.50 -20.29 10.23
C GLY A 25 6.50 -20.25 9.06
N MET A 26 5.53 -21.16 9.03
CA MET A 26 4.49 -21.21 8.01
C MET A 26 3.26 -20.43 8.47
N LEU A 27 2.66 -19.65 7.55
CA LEU A 27 1.37 -19.05 7.79
C LEU A 27 0.26 -20.07 7.58
N VAL A 28 -0.50 -20.34 8.63
CA VAL A 28 -1.62 -21.28 8.59
C VAL A 28 -2.93 -20.52 8.36
N ILE A 29 -3.66 -20.91 7.33
CA ILE A 29 -4.96 -20.32 6.98
C ILE A 29 -6.04 -21.40 6.86
N THR A 30 -7.29 -21.02 7.18
CA THR A 30 -8.45 -21.90 7.00
C THR A 30 -8.80 -22.05 5.52
N GLN A 31 -9.57 -23.09 5.19
CA GLN A 31 -10.07 -23.32 3.84
C GLN A 31 -10.86 -22.09 3.32
N ASP A 32 -11.76 -21.55 4.14
CA ASP A 32 -12.56 -20.39 3.76
C ASP A 32 -11.70 -19.15 3.44
N LYS A 33 -10.66 -18.92 4.25
CA LYS A 33 -9.70 -17.83 3.97
C LYS A 33 -8.95 -18.07 2.67
N ARG A 34 -8.52 -19.31 2.43
CA ARG A 34 -7.88 -19.69 1.18
C ARG A 34 -8.80 -19.40 -0.02
N ASP A 35 -10.03 -19.88 0.04
CA ASP A 35 -11.01 -19.75 -1.05
C ASP A 35 -11.36 -18.27 -1.28
N THR A 36 -11.44 -17.48 -0.22
CA THR A 36 -11.57 -16.02 -0.30
C THR A 36 -10.38 -15.38 -1.02
N LEU A 37 -9.14 -15.72 -0.64
CA LEU A 37 -7.94 -15.18 -1.28
C LEU A 37 -7.83 -15.57 -2.75
N PHE A 38 -8.25 -16.78 -3.14
CA PHE A 38 -8.27 -17.18 -4.54
C PHE A 38 -9.28 -16.37 -5.34
N ARG A 39 -10.50 -16.13 -4.83
CA ARG A 39 -11.50 -15.27 -5.47
C ARG A 39 -11.03 -13.83 -5.60
N MET A 40 -10.41 -13.29 -4.54
CA MET A 40 -9.81 -11.95 -4.60
C MET A 40 -8.73 -11.88 -5.69
N LYS A 41 -7.84 -12.87 -5.73
CA LYS A 41 -6.79 -12.94 -6.75
C LYS A 41 -7.38 -13.01 -8.17
N ASP A 42 -8.40 -13.82 -8.39
CA ASP A 42 -9.01 -13.97 -9.72
C ASP A 42 -9.66 -12.65 -10.18
N ASN A 43 -10.40 -11.96 -9.31
CA ASN A 43 -10.96 -10.63 -9.61
C ASN A 43 -9.86 -9.59 -9.87
N LEU A 44 -8.79 -9.62 -9.09
CA LEU A 44 -7.65 -8.72 -9.27
C LEU A 44 -7.01 -8.93 -10.66
N ILE A 45 -6.81 -10.18 -11.07
CA ILE A 45 -6.23 -10.52 -12.37
C ILE A 45 -7.15 -10.06 -13.51
N GLU A 46 -8.46 -10.26 -13.41
CA GLU A 46 -9.43 -9.83 -14.44
C GLU A 46 -9.44 -8.30 -14.61
N GLU A 47 -9.41 -7.53 -13.51
CA GLU A 47 -9.33 -6.07 -13.61
C GLU A 47 -7.95 -5.62 -14.13
N ALA A 48 -6.88 -6.26 -13.69
CA ALA A 48 -5.54 -5.96 -14.20
C ALA A 48 -5.42 -6.22 -15.70
N LYS A 49 -6.00 -7.29 -16.21
CA LYS A 49 -6.04 -7.58 -17.67
C LYS A 49 -6.71 -6.46 -18.45
N LYS A 50 -7.84 -5.95 -17.97
CA LYS A 50 -8.59 -4.86 -18.64
C LYS A 50 -7.76 -3.57 -18.70
N PHE A 51 -7.09 -3.21 -17.60
CA PHE A 51 -6.33 -1.97 -17.48
C PHE A 51 -4.98 -2.04 -18.18
N LEU A 52 -4.29 -3.17 -18.04
CA LEU A 52 -2.89 -3.32 -18.47
C LEU A 52 -2.78 -3.89 -19.90
N ASN A 53 -3.89 -4.10 -20.62
CA ASN A 53 -3.89 -4.73 -21.94
C ASN A 53 -3.04 -6.03 -21.98
N VAL A 54 -3.19 -6.87 -20.96
CA VAL A 54 -2.37 -8.09 -20.79
C VAL A 54 -2.48 -9.03 -21.97
N ASP A 55 -3.60 -9.00 -22.70
CA ASP A 55 -3.80 -9.78 -23.93
C ASP A 55 -2.84 -9.38 -25.06
N GLN A 56 -2.19 -8.22 -24.98
CA GLN A 56 -1.13 -7.79 -25.89
C GLN A 56 0.28 -8.12 -25.40
N GLY A 57 0.42 -8.91 -24.35
CA GLY A 57 1.72 -9.33 -23.83
C GLY A 57 2.46 -8.25 -23.02
N VAL A 58 1.76 -7.14 -22.71
CA VAL A 58 2.40 -5.94 -22.15
C VAL A 58 2.86 -6.13 -20.69
N TYR A 59 2.18 -6.97 -19.91
CA TYR A 59 2.55 -7.18 -18.50
C TYR A 59 2.39 -8.63 -18.03
N PRO A 60 3.10 -9.61 -18.60
CA PRO A 60 3.06 -10.96 -18.07
C PRO A 60 3.63 -10.98 -16.65
N GLY A 61 2.83 -11.36 -15.67
CA GLY A 61 3.30 -11.60 -14.32
C GLY A 61 3.29 -10.42 -13.36
N VAL A 62 2.53 -9.33 -13.63
CA VAL A 62 2.39 -8.19 -12.71
C VAL A 62 2.03 -8.61 -11.28
N PHE A 63 1.20 -9.66 -11.13
CA PHE A 63 0.76 -10.15 -9.82
C PHE A 63 1.24 -11.56 -9.51
N THR A 64 2.14 -12.14 -10.33
CA THR A 64 2.59 -13.54 -10.13
C THR A 64 3.85 -13.66 -9.29
N LYS A 65 4.57 -12.57 -9.06
CA LYS A 65 5.74 -12.54 -8.18
C LYS A 65 5.64 -11.34 -7.24
N PRO A 66 5.64 -11.57 -5.92
CA PRO A 66 5.72 -10.49 -4.95
C PRO A 66 7.13 -9.89 -5.02
N TYR A 67 7.26 -8.72 -5.60
CA TYR A 67 8.48 -7.94 -5.54
C TYR A 67 8.22 -6.72 -4.68
N GLU A 68 8.37 -6.85 -3.39
CA GLU A 68 8.55 -5.69 -2.54
C GLU A 68 9.92 -5.10 -2.83
N ASN A 69 9.95 -3.84 -3.26
CA ASN A 69 11.18 -3.12 -3.53
C ASN A 69 11.45 -2.16 -2.38
N ALA A 70 12.56 -2.37 -1.69
CA ALA A 70 13.02 -1.46 -0.66
C ALA A 70 14.10 -0.54 -1.24
N LEU A 71 13.93 0.76 -1.02
CA LEU A 71 14.87 1.78 -1.44
C LEU A 71 15.18 2.71 -0.27
N TYR A 72 16.45 3.11 -0.18
CA TYR A 72 16.94 4.05 0.82
C TYR A 72 17.57 5.25 0.09
N TRP A 73 17.29 6.47 0.60
CA TRP A 73 17.94 7.68 0.07
C TRP A 73 18.11 8.74 1.16
N TRP A 74 18.97 9.67 0.90
CA TRP A 74 19.14 10.84 1.75
C TRP A 74 18.32 12.01 1.22
N GLU A 75 17.54 12.63 2.09
CA GLU A 75 16.81 13.85 1.81
C GLU A 75 17.01 14.82 2.98
N GLN A 76 17.61 15.98 2.72
CA GLN A 76 17.84 17.02 3.74
C GLN A 76 18.48 16.46 5.04
N ASP A 77 19.52 15.65 4.92
CA ASP A 77 20.23 14.98 6.04
C ASP A 77 19.38 13.99 6.84
N VAL A 78 18.28 13.51 6.28
CA VAL A 78 17.47 12.43 6.82
C VAL A 78 17.59 11.21 5.92
N LEU A 79 17.97 10.06 6.50
CA LEU A 79 17.93 8.79 5.79
C LEU A 79 16.50 8.29 5.75
N LEU A 80 15.94 8.24 4.56
CA LEU A 80 14.58 7.80 4.29
C LEU A 80 14.58 6.38 3.71
N LYS A 81 13.46 5.68 3.90
CA LYS A 81 13.22 4.34 3.37
C LYS A 81 11.81 4.24 2.85
N LEU A 82 11.66 3.69 1.66
CA LEU A 82 10.37 3.22 1.15
C LEU A 82 10.39 1.70 0.97
N ARG A 83 9.20 1.11 0.88
CA ARG A 83 8.98 -0.27 0.43
C ARG A 83 7.70 -0.30 -0.38
N SER A 84 7.84 -0.36 -1.70
CA SER A 84 6.71 -0.44 -2.62
C SER A 84 6.35 -1.89 -2.92
N ASP A 85 5.07 -2.13 -3.19
CA ASP A 85 4.57 -3.47 -3.50
C ASP A 85 5.06 -3.92 -4.88
N VAL A 86 4.91 -3.05 -5.90
CA VAL A 86 5.27 -3.37 -7.28
C VAL A 86 5.81 -2.13 -7.99
N ILE A 87 6.87 -2.30 -8.78
CA ILE A 87 7.28 -1.35 -9.81
C ILE A 87 7.27 -2.03 -11.18
N ARG A 88 6.97 -1.27 -12.24
CA ARG A 88 6.95 -1.76 -13.61
C ARG A 88 7.60 -0.76 -14.55
N HIS A 89 8.37 -1.30 -15.50
CA HIS A 89 8.78 -0.53 -16.66
C HIS A 89 7.64 -0.54 -17.68
N PRO A 90 7.23 0.60 -18.22
CA PRO A 90 6.26 0.64 -19.30
C PRO A 90 6.81 -0.09 -20.52
N VAL A 91 6.04 -1.03 -21.06
CA VAL A 91 6.50 -1.85 -22.22
C VAL A 91 6.24 -1.15 -23.55
N VAL A 92 5.41 -0.10 -23.55
CA VAL A 92 5.02 0.61 -24.78
C VAL A 92 5.96 1.76 -25.04
N GLN A 93 6.71 1.70 -26.18
CA GLN A 93 7.53 2.80 -26.68
C GLN A 93 6.72 4.12 -26.78
N PRO A 94 7.29 5.30 -26.42
CA PRO A 94 8.74 5.59 -26.38
C PRO A 94 9.34 5.73 -24.97
N TYR A 95 9.04 4.87 -24.03
CA TYR A 95 9.59 4.96 -22.70
C TYR A 95 11.05 4.50 -22.64
N SER A 96 11.86 5.19 -21.84
CA SER A 96 13.23 4.76 -21.55
C SER A 96 13.25 3.62 -20.52
N ASP A 97 14.36 2.90 -20.42
CA ASP A 97 14.55 1.87 -19.38
C ASP A 97 14.52 2.46 -17.96
N GLU A 98 14.64 3.79 -17.84
CA GLU A 98 14.57 4.53 -16.58
C GLU A 98 13.14 4.88 -16.15
N SER A 99 12.14 4.74 -17.05
CA SER A 99 10.74 5.03 -16.74
C SER A 99 10.08 3.88 -15.99
N ILE A 100 9.34 4.21 -14.93
CA ILE A 100 8.61 3.24 -14.11
C ILE A 100 7.18 3.69 -13.82
N VAL A 101 6.32 2.71 -13.57
CA VAL A 101 5.01 2.88 -12.93
C VAL A 101 5.07 2.22 -11.56
N VAL A 102 4.71 2.96 -10.53
CA VAL A 102 4.62 2.44 -9.16
C VAL A 102 3.18 2.00 -8.90
N ILE A 103 3.02 0.77 -8.40
CA ILE A 103 1.71 0.19 -8.10
C ILE A 103 1.69 -0.19 -6.62
N ASP A 104 0.71 0.32 -5.91
CA ASP A 104 0.48 0.05 -4.49
C ASP A 104 -0.89 -0.61 -4.29
N TYR A 105 -0.91 -1.79 -3.69
CA TYR A 105 -2.12 -2.57 -3.47
C TYR A 105 -2.74 -2.25 -2.12
N LYS A 106 -4.03 -1.88 -2.14
CA LYS A 106 -4.79 -1.52 -0.94
C LYS A 106 -6.03 -2.39 -0.80
N THR A 107 -6.19 -3.04 0.34
CA THR A 107 -7.48 -3.59 0.71
C THR A 107 -8.38 -2.51 1.30
N THR A 108 -9.67 -2.54 0.95
CA THR A 108 -10.65 -1.56 1.40
C THR A 108 -11.99 -2.21 1.70
N SER A 109 -12.86 -1.50 2.39
CA SER A 109 -14.27 -1.88 2.54
C SER A 109 -15.17 -1.34 1.43
N ASP A 110 -14.70 -0.33 0.68
CA ASP A 110 -15.45 0.34 -0.39
C ASP A 110 -14.46 0.86 -1.43
N CYS A 111 -14.43 0.23 -2.60
CA CYS A 111 -13.59 0.64 -3.73
C CYS A 111 -14.35 1.54 -4.74
N SER A 112 -15.53 2.07 -4.39
CA SER A 112 -16.14 3.14 -5.18
C SER A 112 -15.24 4.38 -5.21
N VAL A 113 -15.43 5.25 -6.20
CA VAL A 113 -14.64 6.49 -6.30
C VAL A 113 -14.76 7.29 -5.00
N SER A 114 -15.97 7.50 -4.49
CA SER A 114 -16.18 8.25 -3.25
C SER A 114 -15.61 7.55 -2.02
N GLY A 115 -15.73 6.22 -1.94
CA GLY A 115 -15.22 5.41 -0.83
C GLY A 115 -13.70 5.43 -0.75
N PHE A 116 -13.04 5.17 -1.87
CA PHE A 116 -11.59 5.15 -1.90
C PHE A 116 -10.97 6.55 -1.79
N THR A 117 -11.61 7.59 -2.33
CA THR A 117 -11.17 8.98 -2.12
C THR A 117 -11.20 9.36 -0.63
N ARG A 118 -12.22 8.92 0.12
CA ARG A 118 -12.21 9.11 1.59
C ARG A 118 -11.03 8.37 2.24
N SER A 119 -10.70 7.17 1.77
CA SER A 119 -9.56 6.41 2.27
C SER A 119 -8.23 7.11 1.95
N ILE A 120 -8.05 7.65 0.75
CA ILE A 120 -6.87 8.45 0.37
C ILE A 120 -6.66 9.58 1.37
N ARG A 121 -7.71 10.38 1.62
CA ARG A 121 -7.64 11.50 2.57
C ARG A 121 -7.40 11.05 4.01
N ARG A 122 -8.08 10.02 4.45
CA ARG A 122 -7.99 9.52 5.84
C ARG A 122 -6.61 8.96 6.16
N TYR A 123 -6.01 8.24 5.23
CA TYR A 123 -4.74 7.54 5.43
C TYR A 123 -3.56 8.28 4.77
N GLN A 124 -3.80 9.47 4.23
CA GLN A 124 -2.77 10.28 3.56
C GLN A 124 -2.01 9.50 2.47
N TYR A 125 -2.76 8.83 1.59
CA TYR A 125 -2.15 8.08 0.50
C TYR A 125 -1.51 8.98 -0.57
N ASP A 126 -1.95 10.24 -0.68
CA ASP A 126 -1.31 11.29 -1.46
C ASP A 126 0.12 11.56 -0.95
N LEU A 127 0.31 11.67 0.36
CA LEU A 127 1.63 11.77 0.98
C LEU A 127 2.49 10.52 0.69
N GLN A 128 1.91 9.32 0.80
CA GLN A 128 2.62 8.07 0.48
C GLN A 128 3.06 8.04 -0.98
N ALA A 129 2.17 8.43 -1.91
CA ALA A 129 2.45 8.44 -3.32
C ALA A 129 3.58 9.43 -3.68
N ALA A 130 3.51 10.65 -3.15
CA ALA A 130 4.56 11.66 -3.31
C ALA A 130 5.91 11.20 -2.73
N PHE A 131 5.89 10.57 -1.54
CA PHE A 131 7.07 10.02 -0.89
C PHE A 131 7.75 8.93 -1.73
N TYR A 132 6.96 8.00 -2.28
CA TYR A 132 7.49 6.92 -3.11
C TYR A 132 8.02 7.44 -4.45
N ARG A 133 7.27 8.34 -5.09
CA ARG A 133 7.71 9.02 -6.31
C ARG A 133 9.09 9.66 -6.09
N ARG A 134 9.21 10.45 -5.03
CA ARG A 134 10.47 11.14 -4.70
C ARG A 134 11.63 10.19 -4.48
N GLY A 135 11.41 9.08 -3.75
CA GLY A 135 12.46 8.08 -3.54
C GLY A 135 12.97 7.48 -4.84
N TYR A 136 12.06 7.13 -5.75
CA TYR A 136 12.43 6.60 -7.07
C TYR A 136 13.13 7.64 -7.96
N GLU A 137 12.67 8.89 -7.95
CA GLU A 137 13.33 9.99 -8.67
C GLU A 137 14.75 10.22 -8.14
N ARG A 138 14.97 10.12 -6.83
CA ARG A 138 16.32 10.18 -6.22
C ARG A 138 17.21 9.00 -6.62
N ALA A 139 16.63 7.87 -6.94
CA ALA A 139 17.34 6.71 -7.47
C ALA A 139 17.59 6.77 -8.99
N GLY A 140 17.17 7.84 -9.67
CA GLY A 140 17.38 8.05 -11.10
C GLY A 140 16.25 7.54 -11.99
N PHE A 141 15.13 7.10 -11.41
CA PHE A 141 13.97 6.67 -12.20
C PHE A 141 13.03 7.83 -12.50
N LYS A 142 12.41 7.80 -13.66
CA LYS A 142 11.28 8.67 -13.99
C LYS A 142 9.98 7.95 -13.66
N VAL A 143 9.24 8.44 -12.68
CA VAL A 143 7.93 7.87 -12.32
C VAL A 143 6.86 8.46 -13.22
N GLU A 144 6.38 7.67 -14.17
CA GLU A 144 5.34 8.09 -15.13
C GLU A 144 3.96 8.11 -14.47
N ASP A 145 3.66 7.09 -13.67
CA ASP A 145 2.39 6.98 -12.98
C ASP A 145 2.55 6.38 -11.58
N PHE A 146 1.68 6.81 -10.68
CA PHE A 146 1.45 6.15 -9.40
C PHE A 146 0.01 5.64 -9.35
N LEU A 147 -0.13 4.32 -9.17
CA LEU A 147 -1.42 3.64 -9.21
C LEU A 147 -1.72 2.97 -7.86
N PHE A 148 -2.91 3.23 -7.34
CA PHE A 148 -3.47 2.42 -6.27
C PHE A 148 -4.39 1.36 -6.87
N VAL A 149 -4.16 0.10 -6.51
CA VAL A 149 -5.08 -0.99 -6.80
C VAL A 149 -5.89 -1.27 -5.56
N ALA A 150 -7.11 -0.74 -5.50
CA ALA A 150 -8.01 -0.90 -4.38
C ALA A 150 -8.91 -2.12 -4.58
N GLN A 151 -8.93 -3.04 -3.61
CA GLN A 151 -9.76 -4.24 -3.65
C GLN A 151 -10.57 -4.41 -2.38
N GLU A 152 -11.86 -4.69 -2.53
CA GLU A 152 -12.73 -5.01 -1.41
C GLU A 152 -12.42 -6.40 -0.84
N THR A 153 -12.47 -6.51 0.49
CA THR A 153 -12.24 -7.78 1.22
C THR A 153 -13.51 -8.62 1.37
N LYS A 154 -14.66 -8.10 0.94
CA LYS A 154 -15.95 -8.79 0.96
C LYS A 154 -16.44 -9.05 -0.47
N HIS A 155 -17.24 -10.10 -0.61
CA HIS A 155 -17.91 -10.39 -1.88
C HIS A 155 -18.70 -9.15 -2.38
N PRO A 156 -18.61 -8.80 -3.69
CA PRO A 156 -17.99 -9.53 -4.79
C PRO A 156 -16.47 -9.33 -4.97
N PHE A 157 -15.74 -8.81 -3.97
CA PHE A 157 -14.31 -8.53 -4.02
C PHE A 157 -13.94 -7.54 -5.14
N ALA A 158 -14.80 -6.53 -5.31
CA ALA A 158 -14.64 -5.55 -6.37
C ALA A 158 -13.23 -4.92 -6.33
N THR A 159 -12.66 -4.75 -7.50
CA THR A 159 -11.32 -4.17 -7.67
C THR A 159 -11.41 -2.95 -8.56
N LYS A 160 -10.72 -1.88 -8.21
CA LYS A 160 -10.62 -0.67 -9.01
C LYS A 160 -9.22 -0.10 -8.95
N ILE A 161 -8.77 0.45 -10.07
CA ILE A 161 -7.47 1.10 -10.16
C ILE A 161 -7.67 2.62 -10.15
N PHE A 162 -6.90 3.29 -9.30
CA PHE A 162 -6.91 4.74 -9.17
C PHE A 162 -5.54 5.28 -9.52
N LYS A 163 -5.50 6.24 -10.40
CA LYS A 163 -4.28 6.99 -10.72
C LYS A 163 -4.28 8.27 -9.90
N MET A 164 -3.15 8.56 -9.25
CA MET A 164 -2.93 9.85 -8.62
C MET A 164 -2.68 10.90 -9.70
N ASN A 165 -3.35 12.04 -9.58
CA ASN A 165 -3.09 13.20 -10.44
C ASN A 165 -1.92 14.02 -9.91
N ASP A 166 -1.36 14.87 -10.76
CA ASP A 166 -0.18 15.67 -10.40
C ASP A 166 -0.49 16.67 -9.28
N GLU A 167 -1.67 17.28 -9.25
CA GLU A 167 -2.07 18.22 -8.20
C GLU A 167 -2.11 17.57 -6.80
N ASP A 168 -2.66 16.36 -6.69
CA ASP A 168 -2.66 15.61 -5.44
C ASP A 168 -1.24 15.15 -5.07
N MET A 169 -0.39 14.83 -6.05
CA MET A 169 1.02 14.49 -5.83
C MET A 169 1.81 15.69 -5.31
N ASP A 170 1.59 16.88 -5.88
CA ASP A 170 2.25 18.12 -5.46
C ASP A 170 1.84 18.48 -4.02
N ARG A 171 0.55 18.38 -3.70
CA ARG A 171 0.05 18.58 -2.33
C ARG A 171 0.66 17.58 -1.34
N GLY A 172 0.75 16.32 -1.74
CA GLY A 172 1.43 15.28 -0.93
C GLY A 172 2.91 15.63 -0.72
N TRP A 173 3.56 16.21 -1.72
CA TRP A 173 4.94 16.65 -1.62
C TRP A 173 5.11 17.83 -0.65
N GLU A 174 4.28 18.85 -0.75
CA GLU A 174 4.30 19.98 0.19
C GLU A 174 4.12 19.52 1.64
N GLN A 175 3.20 18.59 1.87
CA GLN A 175 2.99 18.00 3.19
C GLN A 175 4.21 17.19 3.65
N LEU A 176 4.89 16.47 2.76
CA LEU A 176 6.10 15.73 3.07
C LEU A 176 7.25 16.67 3.47
N GLU A 177 7.47 17.74 2.73
CA GLU A 177 8.51 18.73 3.06
C GLU A 177 8.29 19.33 4.45
N LYS A 178 7.06 19.70 4.78
CA LYS A 178 6.69 20.16 6.12
C LYS A 178 6.98 19.10 7.18
N THR A 179 6.60 17.85 6.94
CA THR A 179 6.81 16.72 7.87
C THR A 179 8.30 16.46 8.09
N LEU A 180 9.12 16.55 7.05
CA LEU A 180 10.58 16.43 7.16
C LEU A 180 11.18 17.57 7.98
N GLY A 181 10.71 18.80 7.78
CA GLY A 181 11.11 19.95 8.58
C GLY A 181 10.78 19.77 10.07
N ASP A 182 9.56 19.34 10.36
CA ASP A 182 9.11 19.07 11.74
C ASP A 182 9.95 17.92 12.38
N TYR A 183 10.22 16.86 11.63
CA TYR A 183 11.07 15.77 12.08
C TYR A 183 12.49 16.25 12.42
N LYS A 184 13.09 17.06 11.56
CA LYS A 184 14.43 17.64 11.80
C LYS A 184 14.44 18.52 13.05
N ALA A 185 13.47 19.40 13.21
CA ALA A 185 13.36 20.27 14.37
C ALA A 185 13.25 19.47 15.70
N VAL A 186 12.56 18.32 15.66
CA VAL A 186 12.50 17.41 16.81
C VAL A 186 13.82 16.70 17.02
N ARG A 187 14.44 16.16 15.96
CA ARG A 187 15.74 15.47 16.03
C ARG A 187 16.83 16.37 16.57
N ASP A 188 16.85 17.62 16.16
CA ASP A 188 17.88 18.60 16.51
C ASP A 188 17.58 19.32 17.86
N GLY A 189 16.47 18.93 18.53
CA GLY A 189 16.10 19.43 19.86
C GLY A 189 15.43 20.81 19.86
N GLU A 190 15.05 21.33 18.70
CA GLU A 190 14.38 22.62 18.54
C GLU A 190 12.90 22.58 18.93
N ARG A 191 12.30 21.41 18.89
CA ARG A 191 10.91 21.15 19.29
C ARG A 191 10.80 19.94 20.20
N PRO A 192 9.81 19.89 21.11
CA PRO A 192 9.58 18.72 21.95
C PRO A 192 9.07 17.53 21.10
N THR A 193 9.51 16.34 21.48
CA THR A 193 9.14 15.07 20.81
C THR A 193 7.70 14.62 21.05
N ILE A 194 7.02 15.20 22.03
CA ILE A 194 5.69 14.77 22.48
C ILE A 194 4.76 15.98 22.52
N TYR A 195 3.47 15.72 22.44
CA TYR A 195 2.43 16.73 22.60
C TYR A 195 2.76 17.66 23.77
N ASN A 196 2.89 18.95 23.49
CA ASN A 196 3.14 19.97 24.52
C ASN A 196 1.84 20.25 25.31
N THR A 197 1.28 19.17 25.85
CA THR A 197 0.04 19.17 26.63
C THR A 197 0.33 18.65 28.03
N PRO A 198 -0.41 19.10 29.06
CA PRO A 198 -0.35 18.52 30.38
C PRO A 198 -0.55 17.00 30.36
N SER A 199 0.06 16.28 31.31
CA SER A 199 -0.09 14.82 31.43
C SER A 199 -1.54 14.38 31.67
N ILE A 200 -2.42 15.30 32.09
CA ILE A 200 -3.84 15.10 32.26
C ILE A 200 -4.56 16.15 31.42
N VAL A 201 -5.32 15.71 30.45
CA VAL A 201 -6.13 16.56 29.58
C VAL A 201 -7.59 16.14 29.73
N GLU A 202 -8.46 17.08 30.07
CA GLU A 202 -9.89 16.87 30.02
C GLU A 202 -10.36 16.81 28.59
N VAL A 203 -10.97 15.70 28.19
CA VAL A 203 -11.52 15.52 26.85
C VAL A 203 -13.01 15.85 26.88
N MET A 204 -13.38 16.96 26.28
CA MET A 204 -14.78 17.27 26.03
C MET A 204 -15.22 16.64 24.69
N LEU A 205 -16.05 15.63 24.77
CA LEU A 205 -16.75 15.10 23.62
C LEU A 205 -17.97 16.00 23.35
N GLY A 206 -17.77 17.08 22.64
CA GLY A 206 -18.86 17.93 22.15
C GLY A 206 -19.67 17.16 21.10
N TYR A 207 -20.82 16.68 21.46
CA TYR A 207 -21.82 16.23 20.50
C TYR A 207 -22.59 17.48 20.03
N GLU A 208 -22.09 18.14 19.01
CA GLU A 208 -22.93 19.00 18.19
C GLU A 208 -23.42 18.15 17.01
N PHE A 209 -24.59 17.57 17.19
CA PHE A 209 -25.41 17.09 16.10
C PHE A 209 -26.41 18.20 15.77
N GLU A 210 -26.16 18.96 14.73
CA GLU A 210 -27.17 19.60 13.90
C GLU A 210 -27.25 18.93 12.54
#